data_5a1b4688c28dcfe5541e150ab9c5ba2b
#
_entry.id   5a1b4688c28dcfe5541e150ab9c5ba2b
#
_cell.length_a   1.000
_cell.length_b   1.000
_cell.length_c   1.000
_cell.angle_alpha   90.00
_cell.angle_beta   90.00
_cell.angle_gamma   90.00
#
_symmetry.space_group_name_H-M   'P 1'
#
loop_
_entity.id
_entity.type
_entity.pdbx_description
1 polymer ?
#
loop_
_entity_poly.entity_id
_entity_poly.type
_entity_poly.pdbx_seq_one_letter_code
_entity_poly.pdbx_strand_id
1 'polypeptide(L)'
;GLLFEATHLANKTLPIGNIPPHDDSAKFPAYLYEKFSTYQENGGLEGTAGIFLGTTRPGDRGRILVPFQSLGVKSMGSTYIIDRDKDATTLIHELTHQLMSPQAKQASWFCEGSAEYVAMTPYAGGRFNFGSNRSHIVSRVTEYGKKNTGGRALGDDFEAPGLEAFMNMPYTQFTNENANLHYGLAALMAYYFYHMDGKGDAQRIKNYMKAIQSGTSEKEAQKLLLDGRTYEELAKEIEQKWRKAGVKIRFRASS
;
A
#
# COMPACT_ATOMS: atom_id res chain seq x y z
N GLY A 1 13.16 -14.68 -3.89
CA GLY A 1 12.42 -15.88 -3.45
C GLY A 1 11.64 -15.63 -2.17
N LEU A 2 12.29 -15.59 -1.01
CA LEU A 2 11.61 -15.47 0.30
C LEU A 2 10.66 -14.26 0.42
N LEU A 3 11.02 -13.12 -0.12
CA LEU A 3 10.17 -11.92 -0.06
C LEU A 3 8.90 -12.10 -0.88
N PHE A 4 8.98 -12.71 -2.06
CA PHE A 4 7.81 -13.04 -2.88
C PHE A 4 6.87 -14.01 -2.17
N GLU A 5 7.40 -15.07 -1.60
CA GLU A 5 6.61 -16.03 -0.84
C GLU A 5 5.97 -15.42 0.40
N ALA A 6 6.72 -14.59 1.13
CA ALA A 6 6.20 -13.91 2.31
C ALA A 6 5.08 -12.93 1.96
N THR A 7 5.20 -12.16 0.87
CA THR A 7 4.15 -11.26 0.40
C THR A 7 2.93 -12.04 -0.05
N HIS A 8 3.13 -13.18 -0.72
CA HIS A 8 2.05 -14.08 -1.09
C HIS A 8 1.33 -14.69 0.13
N LEU A 9 2.06 -15.11 1.16
CA LEU A 9 1.49 -15.59 2.42
C LEU A 9 0.74 -14.48 3.16
N ALA A 10 1.26 -13.26 3.15
CA ALA A 10 0.58 -12.10 3.70
C ALA A 10 -0.79 -11.89 3.02
N ASN A 11 -0.84 -12.01 1.70
CA ASN A 11 -2.06 -11.90 0.93
C ASN A 11 -3.12 -12.97 1.28
N LYS A 12 -2.71 -14.17 1.70
CA LYS A 12 -3.64 -15.21 2.19
C LYS A 12 -4.22 -14.91 3.57
N THR A 13 -3.50 -14.17 4.40
CA THR A 13 -3.89 -13.85 5.78
C THR A 13 -4.64 -12.53 5.90
N LEU A 14 -4.49 -11.65 4.92
CA LEU A 14 -5.14 -10.35 4.87
C LEU A 14 -6.04 -10.25 3.64
N PRO A 15 -7.10 -9.43 3.69
CA PRO A 15 -7.97 -9.21 2.53
C PRO A 15 -7.33 -8.22 1.53
N ILE A 16 -6.04 -8.38 1.21
CA ILE A 16 -5.29 -7.48 0.33
C ILE A 16 -5.61 -7.74 -1.13
N GLY A 17 -6.02 -8.94 -1.48
CA GLY A 17 -6.32 -9.29 -2.84
C GLY A 17 -6.84 -10.71 -2.93
N ASN A 18 -7.63 -11.01 -3.95
CA ASN A 18 -7.99 -12.37 -4.28
C ASN A 18 -7.12 -12.82 -5.44
N ILE A 19 -5.93 -13.29 -5.11
CA ILE A 19 -5.15 -13.97 -6.11
C ILE A 19 -5.83 -15.31 -6.32
N PRO A 20 -6.34 -15.61 -7.52
CA PRO A 20 -6.87 -16.93 -7.83
C PRO A 20 -5.82 -17.96 -7.42
N PRO A 21 -6.22 -19.18 -7.02
CA PRO A 21 -5.28 -20.23 -6.71
C PRO A 21 -4.25 -20.27 -7.84
N HIS A 22 -2.98 -20.14 -7.51
CA HIS A 22 -1.93 -20.13 -8.51
C HIS A 22 -1.96 -21.47 -9.22
N ASP A 23 -2.09 -21.41 -10.51
CA ASP A 23 -1.37 -22.35 -11.33
C ASP A 23 0.11 -22.16 -10.95
N ASP A 24 0.77 -23.21 -10.45
CA ASP A 24 2.18 -23.19 -10.04
C ASP A 24 3.11 -22.78 -11.21
N SER A 25 2.59 -22.73 -12.44
CA SER A 25 3.24 -22.18 -13.62
C SER A 25 3.17 -20.65 -13.73
N ALA A 26 2.28 -19.97 -13.00
CA ALA A 26 2.12 -18.52 -13.09
C ALA A 26 3.33 -17.80 -12.49
N LYS A 27 4.05 -17.06 -13.32
CA LYS A 27 5.19 -16.24 -12.91
C LYS A 27 4.77 -14.79 -12.78
N PHE A 28 5.32 -14.12 -11.77
CA PHE A 28 5.20 -12.68 -11.60
C PHE A 28 6.50 -12.01 -12.08
N PRO A 29 6.51 -11.36 -13.26
CA PRO A 29 7.70 -10.74 -13.79
C PRO A 29 8.19 -9.58 -12.91
N ALA A 30 9.47 -9.62 -12.52
CA ALA A 30 10.15 -8.53 -11.84
C ALA A 30 11.50 -8.28 -12.53
N TYR A 31 11.71 -7.04 -12.98
CA TYR A 31 12.91 -6.63 -13.69
C TYR A 31 13.71 -5.69 -12.81
N LEU A 32 14.96 -6.05 -12.57
CA LEU A 32 15.89 -5.27 -11.77
C LEU A 32 16.91 -4.61 -12.69
N TYR A 33 17.08 -3.31 -12.56
CA TYR A 33 17.93 -2.51 -13.45
C TYR A 33 19.14 -1.96 -12.70
N GLU A 34 20.33 -2.27 -13.19
CA GLU A 34 21.58 -1.73 -12.65
C GLU A 34 21.67 -0.22 -12.87
N LYS A 35 21.31 0.24 -14.09
CA LYS A 35 21.36 1.65 -14.48
C LYS A 35 19.96 2.26 -14.46
N PHE A 36 19.86 3.46 -13.87
CA PHE A 36 18.59 4.18 -13.81
C PHE A 36 18.09 4.56 -15.21
N SER A 37 19.00 4.89 -16.15
CA SER A 37 18.63 5.16 -17.55
C SER A 37 17.93 3.97 -18.20
N THR A 38 18.45 2.74 -18.02
CA THR A 38 17.83 1.54 -18.55
C THR A 38 16.46 1.26 -17.90
N TYR A 39 16.31 1.58 -16.60
CA TYR A 39 15.01 1.55 -15.94
C TYR A 39 14.00 2.48 -16.62
N GLN A 40 14.40 3.73 -16.91
CA GLN A 40 13.54 4.71 -17.59
C GLN A 40 13.21 4.29 -19.03
N GLU A 41 14.18 3.80 -19.81
CA GLU A 41 13.99 3.28 -21.16
C GLU A 41 12.96 2.14 -21.23
N ASN A 42 12.78 1.39 -20.14
CA ASN A 42 11.83 0.28 -20.02
C ASN A 42 10.48 0.67 -19.39
N GLY A 43 10.25 1.96 -19.14
CA GLY A 43 8.97 2.48 -18.64
C GLY A 43 8.99 2.90 -17.17
N GLY A 44 10.15 2.89 -16.52
CA GLY A 44 10.33 3.49 -15.21
C GLY A 44 10.21 5.00 -15.27
N LEU A 45 9.57 5.61 -14.27
CA LEU A 45 9.37 7.05 -14.22
C LEU A 45 10.50 7.74 -13.47
N GLU A 46 10.82 8.98 -13.88
CA GLU A 46 11.77 9.83 -13.16
C GLU A 46 11.28 10.09 -11.73
N GLY A 47 12.20 10.03 -10.77
CA GLY A 47 11.89 10.25 -9.36
C GLY A 47 11.21 9.08 -8.64
N THR A 48 10.90 7.97 -9.34
CA THR A 48 10.33 6.78 -8.70
C THR A 48 11.42 5.80 -8.27
N ALA A 49 11.19 5.16 -7.13
CA ALA A 49 12.08 4.13 -6.60
C ALA A 49 11.78 2.71 -7.13
N GLY A 50 10.68 2.56 -7.83
CA GLY A 50 10.17 1.37 -8.50
C GLY A 50 8.82 1.69 -9.09
N ILE A 51 8.27 0.80 -9.91
CA ILE A 51 6.93 0.94 -10.48
C ILE A 51 6.34 -0.42 -10.84
N PHE A 52 5.07 -0.61 -10.55
CA PHE A 52 4.29 -1.70 -11.11
C PHE A 52 3.58 -1.24 -12.38
N LEU A 53 3.85 -1.91 -13.49
CA LEU A 53 3.15 -1.71 -14.75
C LEU A 53 2.06 -2.77 -14.89
N GLY A 54 0.83 -2.38 -14.56
CA GLY A 54 -0.35 -3.21 -14.71
C GLY A 54 -0.69 -3.51 -16.16
N THR A 55 -1.62 -4.42 -16.37
CA THR A 55 -2.11 -4.84 -17.67
C THR A 55 -3.61 -5.08 -17.61
N THR A 56 -4.28 -4.85 -18.74
CA THR A 56 -5.70 -5.19 -18.91
C THR A 56 -5.89 -6.53 -19.64
N ARG A 57 -4.80 -7.21 -20.03
CA ARG A 57 -4.88 -8.47 -20.77
C ARG A 57 -5.20 -9.62 -19.82
N PRO A 58 -6.23 -10.43 -20.10
CA PRO A 58 -6.53 -11.61 -19.30
C PRO A 58 -5.32 -12.55 -19.20
N GLY A 59 -5.02 -12.99 -17.97
CA GLY A 59 -3.88 -13.90 -17.71
C GLY A 59 -2.52 -13.22 -17.59
N ASP A 60 -2.38 -11.96 -17.97
CA ASP A 60 -1.17 -11.18 -17.74
C ASP A 60 -1.16 -10.62 -16.32
N ARG A 61 -0.03 -10.70 -15.63
CA ARG A 61 0.15 -10.27 -14.23
C ARG A 61 0.82 -8.92 -14.09
N GLY A 62 1.02 -8.20 -15.21
CA GLY A 62 1.84 -7.01 -15.22
C GLY A 62 3.30 -7.31 -14.89
N ARG A 63 4.09 -6.27 -14.66
CA ARG A 63 5.52 -6.40 -14.35
C ARG A 63 5.97 -5.33 -13.36
N ILE A 64 6.92 -5.68 -12.51
CA ILE A 64 7.58 -4.75 -11.60
C ILE A 64 8.91 -4.34 -12.22
N LEU A 65 9.20 -3.05 -12.22
CA LEU A 65 10.50 -2.50 -12.60
C LEU A 65 11.10 -1.84 -11.37
N VAL A 66 12.35 -2.19 -11.01
CA VAL A 66 13.02 -1.62 -9.84
C VAL A 66 14.49 -1.36 -10.15
N PRO A 67 15.01 -0.14 -9.97
CA PRO A 67 16.43 0.12 -10.10
C PRO A 67 17.21 -0.39 -8.87
N PHE A 68 18.41 -0.91 -9.08
CA PHE A 68 19.28 -1.46 -8.04
C PHE A 68 19.52 -0.49 -6.88
N GLN A 69 19.68 0.79 -7.19
CA GLN A 69 19.87 1.82 -6.15
C GLN A 69 18.73 1.89 -5.13
N SER A 70 17.49 1.59 -5.54
CA SER A 70 16.33 1.57 -4.64
C SER A 70 16.34 0.38 -3.69
N LEU A 71 17.08 -0.67 -4.04
CA LEU A 71 17.28 -1.86 -3.21
C LEU A 71 18.56 -1.80 -2.37
N GLY A 72 19.28 -0.66 -2.42
CA GLY A 72 20.58 -0.55 -1.78
C GLY A 72 21.69 -1.36 -2.47
N VAL A 73 21.47 -1.83 -3.70
CA VAL A 73 22.48 -2.54 -4.47
C VAL A 73 23.34 -1.54 -5.23
N LYS A 74 24.66 -1.59 -5.00
CA LYS A 74 25.67 -0.76 -5.69
C LYS A 74 26.60 -1.65 -6.48
N SER A 75 26.86 -1.31 -7.74
CA SER A 75 27.89 -1.93 -8.55
C SER A 75 29.26 -1.41 -8.14
N MET A 76 30.22 -2.33 -7.94
CA MET A 76 31.62 -2.02 -7.67
C MET A 76 32.52 -2.88 -8.59
N GLY A 77 32.74 -2.40 -9.80
CA GLY A 77 33.47 -3.14 -10.83
C GLY A 77 32.70 -4.40 -11.27
N SER A 78 33.24 -5.58 -11.01
CA SER A 78 32.60 -6.86 -11.34
C SER A 78 31.75 -7.44 -10.20
N THR A 79 31.60 -6.73 -9.07
CA THR A 79 30.87 -7.21 -7.89
C THR A 79 29.77 -6.26 -7.50
N TYR A 80 28.81 -6.77 -6.72
CA TYR A 80 27.72 -5.99 -6.15
C TYR A 80 27.83 -5.96 -4.63
N ILE A 81 27.66 -4.77 -4.06
CA ILE A 81 27.57 -4.59 -2.61
C ILE A 81 26.12 -4.28 -2.27
N ILE A 82 25.60 -4.95 -1.24
CA ILE A 82 24.26 -4.71 -0.72
C ILE A 82 24.38 -3.89 0.56
N ASP A 83 23.82 -2.70 0.52
CA ASP A 83 23.57 -1.89 1.70
C ASP A 83 22.40 -2.53 2.47
N ARG A 84 22.73 -3.23 3.55
CA ARG A 84 21.73 -3.94 4.37
C ARG A 84 20.86 -3.03 5.22
N ASP A 85 21.28 -1.78 5.39
CA ASP A 85 20.51 -0.76 6.10
C ASP A 85 19.48 -0.10 5.17
N LYS A 86 19.59 -0.32 3.88
CA LYS A 86 18.59 0.13 2.90
C LYS A 86 17.34 -0.74 3.00
N ASP A 87 16.27 -0.06 3.24
CA ASP A 87 14.97 -0.66 3.41
C ASP A 87 14.40 -1.18 2.06
N ALA A 88 13.77 -2.34 2.08
CA ALA A 88 13.17 -2.97 0.91
C ALA A 88 11.68 -2.59 0.72
N THR A 89 11.19 -1.55 1.40
CA THR A 89 9.77 -1.16 1.40
C THR A 89 9.25 -0.90 0.00
N THR A 90 10.01 -0.26 -0.88
CA THR A 90 9.60 -0.03 -2.27
C THR A 90 9.32 -1.34 -3.00
N LEU A 91 10.20 -2.35 -2.88
CA LEU A 91 9.96 -3.63 -3.53
C LEU A 91 8.71 -4.33 -2.97
N ILE A 92 8.50 -4.27 -1.66
CA ILE A 92 7.31 -4.85 -1.01
C ILE A 92 6.04 -4.12 -1.49
N HIS A 93 6.10 -2.80 -1.61
CA HIS A 93 5.02 -1.96 -2.11
C HIS A 93 4.61 -2.40 -3.53
N GLU A 94 5.56 -2.43 -4.47
CA GLU A 94 5.29 -2.81 -5.86
C GLU A 94 4.85 -4.29 -5.99
N LEU A 95 5.41 -5.19 -5.20
CA LEU A 95 4.96 -6.58 -5.13
C LEU A 95 3.49 -6.67 -4.67
N THR A 96 3.08 -5.84 -3.74
CA THR A 96 1.69 -5.81 -3.27
C THR A 96 0.76 -5.37 -4.40
N HIS A 97 1.11 -4.33 -5.16
CA HIS A 97 0.34 -3.94 -6.36
C HIS A 97 0.23 -5.07 -7.38
N GLN A 98 1.33 -5.77 -7.67
CA GLN A 98 1.32 -6.89 -8.60
C GLN A 98 0.38 -8.01 -8.13
N LEU A 99 0.36 -8.29 -6.83
CA LEU A 99 -0.54 -9.29 -6.25
C LEU A 99 -2.01 -8.85 -6.26
N MET A 100 -2.28 -7.54 -6.13
CA MET A 100 -3.62 -6.96 -6.18
C MET A 100 -4.14 -6.73 -7.61
N SER A 101 -3.26 -6.68 -8.60
CA SER A 101 -3.55 -6.32 -10.00
C SER A 101 -4.70 -7.08 -10.68
N PRO A 102 -4.98 -8.36 -10.36
CA PRO A 102 -6.13 -9.06 -10.96
C PRO A 102 -7.49 -8.48 -10.56
N GLN A 103 -7.50 -7.52 -9.63
CA GLN A 103 -8.70 -6.90 -9.08
C GLN A 103 -8.83 -5.47 -9.65
N ALA A 104 -9.13 -5.38 -10.94
CA ALA A 104 -9.28 -4.10 -11.62
C ALA A 104 -10.31 -3.19 -10.94
N LYS A 105 -10.00 -1.88 -10.89
CA LYS A 105 -10.88 -0.77 -10.48
C LYS A 105 -11.11 -0.60 -8.97
N GLN A 106 -10.10 -0.85 -8.17
CA GLN A 106 -10.13 -0.44 -6.75
C GLN A 106 -9.83 1.06 -6.62
N ALA A 107 -10.37 1.67 -5.55
CA ALA A 107 -10.05 3.05 -5.21
C ALA A 107 -8.56 3.26 -4.96
N SER A 108 -8.02 4.42 -5.34
CA SER A 108 -6.59 4.76 -5.17
C SER A 108 -6.14 4.61 -3.73
N TRP A 109 -6.93 5.11 -2.76
CA TRP A 109 -6.61 5.01 -1.34
C TRP A 109 -6.47 3.56 -0.86
N PHE A 110 -7.28 2.64 -1.41
CA PHE A 110 -7.23 1.24 -1.00
C PHE A 110 -6.05 0.51 -1.61
N CYS A 111 -5.78 0.73 -2.92
CA CYS A 111 -4.63 0.15 -3.60
C CYS A 111 -3.32 0.59 -2.95
N GLU A 112 -3.12 1.91 -2.83
CA GLU A 112 -1.90 2.49 -2.27
C GLU A 112 -1.80 2.25 -0.76
N GLY A 113 -2.91 2.36 -0.04
CA GLY A 113 -2.95 2.12 1.39
C GLY A 113 -2.62 0.68 1.77
N SER A 114 -3.09 -0.29 0.99
CA SER A 114 -2.74 -1.71 1.21
C SER A 114 -1.26 -1.98 0.90
N ALA A 115 -0.72 -1.38 -0.17
CA ALA A 115 0.69 -1.49 -0.52
C ALA A 115 1.59 -0.87 0.57
N GLU A 116 1.26 0.34 1.03
CA GLU A 116 1.94 1.01 2.14
C GLU A 116 1.84 0.20 3.45
N TYR A 117 0.64 -0.30 3.76
CA TYR A 117 0.43 -1.11 4.97
C TYR A 117 1.34 -2.34 5.00
N VAL A 118 1.44 -3.08 3.90
CA VAL A 118 2.34 -4.25 3.82
C VAL A 118 3.79 -3.82 3.86
N ALA A 119 4.16 -2.78 3.10
CA ALA A 119 5.53 -2.26 3.04
C ALA A 119 6.03 -1.72 4.40
N MET A 120 5.14 -1.13 5.20
CA MET A 120 5.46 -0.63 6.54
C MET A 120 5.44 -1.72 7.62
N THR A 121 4.95 -2.92 7.31
CA THR A 121 4.91 -4.03 8.28
C THR A 121 6.28 -4.66 8.43
N PRO A 122 6.78 -4.88 9.67
CA PRO A 122 8.07 -5.50 9.89
C PRO A 122 8.17 -6.87 9.23
N TYR A 123 9.24 -7.06 8.46
CA TYR A 123 9.59 -8.31 7.83
C TYR A 123 10.86 -8.87 8.44
N ALA A 124 10.78 -10.04 9.04
CA ALA A 124 11.93 -10.71 9.62
C ALA A 124 11.76 -12.24 9.55
N GLY A 125 12.84 -12.96 9.30
CA GLY A 125 12.83 -14.42 9.28
C GLY A 125 11.86 -15.03 8.26
N GLY A 126 11.66 -14.38 7.12
CA GLY A 126 10.76 -14.84 6.06
C GLY A 126 9.26 -14.55 6.29
N ARG A 127 8.91 -13.70 7.27
CA ARG A 127 7.50 -13.40 7.60
C ARG A 127 7.27 -11.92 7.85
N PHE A 128 6.03 -11.49 7.55
CA PHE A 128 5.50 -10.22 8.03
C PHE A 128 4.84 -10.40 9.40
N ASN A 129 5.05 -9.44 10.30
CA ASN A 129 4.42 -9.45 11.62
C ASN A 129 3.23 -8.48 11.66
N PHE A 130 2.08 -8.93 11.20
CA PHE A 130 0.85 -8.13 11.18
C PHE A 130 0.19 -7.99 12.56
N GLY A 131 0.48 -8.86 13.50
CA GLY A 131 -0.13 -8.84 14.84
C GLY A 131 0.37 -7.71 15.74
N SER A 132 1.54 -7.13 15.43
CA SER A 132 2.16 -6.08 16.25
C SER A 132 2.74 -4.93 15.42
N ASN A 133 2.21 -4.68 14.22
CA ASN A 133 2.77 -3.69 13.31
C ASN A 133 2.27 -2.25 13.53
N ARG A 134 1.29 -2.00 14.41
CA ARG A 134 0.70 -0.67 14.61
C ARG A 134 1.73 0.42 14.93
N SER A 135 2.64 0.18 15.86
CA SER A 135 3.67 1.15 16.23
C SER A 135 4.62 1.47 15.07
N HIS A 136 4.91 0.48 14.23
CA HIS A 136 5.73 0.68 13.03
C HIS A 136 5.01 1.53 11.98
N ILE A 137 3.72 1.28 11.75
CA ILE A 137 2.92 2.09 10.83
C ILE A 137 2.81 3.53 11.34
N VAL A 138 2.52 3.72 12.64
CA VAL A 138 2.49 5.06 13.23
C VAL A 138 3.82 5.76 13.02
N SER A 139 4.95 5.15 13.40
CA SER A 139 6.28 5.76 13.25
C SER A 139 6.60 6.09 11.78
N ARG A 140 6.26 5.20 10.84
CA ARG A 140 6.48 5.41 9.40
C ARG A 140 5.62 6.52 8.80
N VAL A 141 4.44 6.75 9.33
CA VAL A 141 3.55 7.81 8.88
C VAL A 141 3.92 9.15 9.53
N THR A 142 4.21 9.16 10.83
CA THR A 142 4.40 10.41 11.58
C THR A 142 5.83 10.94 11.54
N GLU A 143 6.82 10.04 11.42
CA GLU A 143 8.24 10.39 11.44
C GLU A 143 8.86 10.31 10.04
N TYR A 144 9.95 11.04 9.85
CA TYR A 144 10.87 10.80 8.74
C TYR A 144 11.96 9.87 9.26
N GLY A 145 11.91 8.62 8.88
CA GLY A 145 12.65 7.50 9.46
C GLY A 145 14.02 7.78 10.03
N LYS A 146 14.28 7.21 11.19
CA LYS A 146 15.64 7.18 11.76
C LYS A 146 16.54 6.37 10.83
N LYS A 147 17.70 6.91 10.45
CA LYS A 147 18.73 6.23 9.63
C LYS A 147 18.29 5.83 8.20
N ASN A 148 17.73 6.74 7.42
CA ASN A 148 17.37 6.50 6.01
C ASN A 148 16.29 5.43 5.76
N THR A 149 15.50 5.08 6.76
CA THR A 149 14.45 4.07 6.60
C THR A 149 13.20 4.59 5.89
N GLY A 150 13.17 5.87 5.52
CA GLY A 150 12.02 6.49 4.86
C GLY A 150 10.78 6.59 5.74
N GLY A 151 9.93 7.54 5.49
CA GLY A 151 8.67 7.78 6.19
C GLY A 151 7.92 8.93 5.55
N ARG A 152 6.69 9.18 6.01
CA ARG A 152 5.83 10.20 5.41
C ARG A 152 5.96 11.57 6.10
N ALA A 153 6.56 11.63 7.29
CA ALA A 153 6.83 12.85 8.07
C ALA A 153 5.61 13.75 8.30
N LEU A 154 4.43 13.16 8.51
CA LEU A 154 3.19 13.93 8.68
C LEU A 154 3.06 14.56 10.08
N GLY A 155 3.89 14.15 11.03
CA GLY A 155 3.70 14.46 12.44
C GLY A 155 2.57 13.64 13.06
N ASP A 156 2.38 13.82 14.35
CA ASP A 156 1.33 13.13 15.12
C ASP A 156 0.00 13.92 15.16
N ASP A 157 -0.05 15.09 14.53
CA ASP A 157 -1.21 15.99 14.45
C ASP A 157 -1.26 16.66 13.07
N PHE A 158 -2.19 16.24 12.20
CA PHE A 158 -2.30 16.77 10.84
C PHE A 158 -3.74 16.86 10.33
N GLU A 159 -3.96 17.74 9.34
CA GLU A 159 -5.20 17.83 8.60
C GLU A 159 -5.22 16.89 7.41
N ALA A 160 -6.37 16.28 7.17
CA ALA A 160 -6.65 15.42 6.03
C ALA A 160 -7.77 16.00 5.15
N PRO A 161 -7.83 15.67 3.86
CA PRO A 161 -8.99 15.93 3.03
C PRO A 161 -10.26 15.36 3.67
N GLY A 162 -11.44 15.89 3.33
CA GLY A 162 -12.70 15.27 3.75
C GLY A 162 -12.73 13.79 3.35
N LEU A 163 -13.27 12.93 4.21
CA LEU A 163 -13.16 11.47 4.02
C LEU A 163 -13.77 11.01 2.70
N GLU A 164 -14.95 11.55 2.34
CA GLU A 164 -15.61 11.23 1.05
C GLU A 164 -14.73 11.63 -0.13
N ALA A 165 -14.19 12.86 -0.11
CA ALA A 165 -13.31 13.35 -1.16
C ALA A 165 -12.04 12.50 -1.28
N PHE A 166 -11.46 12.07 -0.15
CA PHE A 166 -10.28 11.22 -0.13
C PHE A 166 -10.58 9.81 -0.67
N MET A 167 -11.67 9.20 -0.25
CA MET A 167 -12.02 7.84 -0.70
C MET A 167 -12.39 7.78 -2.18
N ASN A 168 -12.85 8.89 -2.76
CA ASN A 168 -13.18 9.00 -4.18
C ASN A 168 -12.09 9.68 -5.02
N MET A 169 -10.91 9.95 -4.44
CA MET A 169 -9.85 10.70 -5.10
C MET A 169 -9.29 9.94 -6.32
N PRO A 170 -9.27 10.56 -7.51
CA PRO A 170 -8.64 9.97 -8.69
C PRO A 170 -7.13 9.78 -8.49
N TYR A 171 -6.55 8.78 -9.11
CA TYR A 171 -5.11 8.46 -8.98
C TYR A 171 -4.20 9.63 -9.34
N THR A 172 -4.52 10.39 -10.38
CA THR A 172 -3.75 11.58 -10.78
C THR A 172 -3.72 12.67 -9.72
N GLN A 173 -4.80 12.82 -8.95
CA GLN A 173 -4.84 13.74 -7.81
C GLN A 173 -4.15 13.15 -6.59
N PHE A 174 -4.27 11.84 -6.39
CA PHE A 174 -3.66 11.13 -5.27
C PHE A 174 -2.14 11.23 -5.28
N THR A 175 -1.52 11.18 -6.46
CA THR A 175 -0.06 11.21 -6.66
C THR A 175 0.52 12.59 -6.93
N ASN A 176 -0.22 13.66 -6.67
CA ASN A 176 0.23 15.04 -6.87
C ASN A 176 1.18 15.54 -5.75
N GLU A 177 1.35 16.85 -5.62
CA GLU A 177 2.20 17.52 -4.63
C GLU A 177 1.93 17.15 -3.16
N ASN A 178 0.71 16.69 -2.84
CA ASN A 178 0.33 16.20 -1.51
C ASN A 178 0.46 14.68 -1.36
N ALA A 179 1.16 14.01 -2.25
CA ALA A 179 1.28 12.55 -2.28
C ALA A 179 1.71 11.97 -0.92
N ASN A 180 2.66 12.59 -0.21
CA ASN A 180 3.09 12.12 1.11
C ASN A 180 1.93 12.02 2.10
N LEU A 181 1.05 13.02 2.14
CA LEU A 181 -0.16 13.02 2.97
C LEU A 181 -1.10 11.90 2.53
N HIS A 182 -1.34 11.77 1.23
CA HIS A 182 -2.28 10.79 0.70
C HIS A 182 -1.82 9.35 0.97
N TYR A 183 -0.54 9.04 0.74
CA TYR A 183 0.03 7.71 1.04
C TYR A 183 0.00 7.40 2.53
N GLY A 184 0.38 8.35 3.38
CA GLY A 184 0.35 8.16 4.84
C GLY A 184 -1.07 7.96 5.38
N LEU A 185 -2.02 8.78 4.94
CA LEU A 185 -3.43 8.65 5.30
C LEU A 185 -4.00 7.32 4.81
N ALA A 186 -3.68 6.90 3.57
CA ALA A 186 -4.12 5.63 3.00
C ALA A 186 -3.61 4.43 3.80
N ALA A 187 -2.36 4.46 4.26
CA ALA A 187 -1.80 3.42 5.15
C ALA A 187 -2.58 3.33 6.48
N LEU A 188 -2.89 4.48 7.09
CA LEU A 188 -3.68 4.54 8.32
C LEU A 188 -5.11 4.02 8.09
N MET A 189 -5.73 4.36 6.96
CA MET A 189 -7.06 3.86 6.61
C MET A 189 -7.07 2.36 6.35
N ALA A 190 -6.08 1.83 5.61
CA ALA A 190 -5.95 0.39 5.41
C ALA A 190 -5.82 -0.34 6.77
N TYR A 191 -4.94 0.16 7.66
CA TYR A 191 -4.82 -0.39 9.01
C TYR A 191 -6.14 -0.32 9.78
N TYR A 192 -6.85 0.81 9.72
CA TYR A 192 -8.14 0.97 10.39
C TYR A 192 -9.12 -0.11 9.95
N PHE A 193 -9.33 -0.29 8.65
CA PHE A 193 -10.27 -1.29 8.13
C PHE A 193 -9.85 -2.73 8.39
N TYR A 194 -8.55 -2.98 8.50
CA TYR A 194 -8.05 -4.34 8.80
C TYR A 194 -8.15 -4.70 10.30
N HIS A 195 -7.98 -3.72 11.20
CA HIS A 195 -7.73 -4.02 12.62
C HIS A 195 -8.58 -3.26 13.62
N MET A 196 -9.23 -2.16 13.24
CA MET A 196 -9.92 -1.28 14.18
C MET A 196 -11.41 -1.11 13.90
N ASP A 197 -11.84 -1.36 12.67
CA ASP A 197 -13.22 -1.20 12.23
C ASP A 197 -14.10 -2.32 12.80
N GLY A 198 -15.25 -1.96 13.34
CA GLY A 198 -16.18 -2.91 13.95
C GLY A 198 -15.52 -3.76 15.04
N LYS A 199 -15.48 -5.06 14.83
CA LYS A 199 -14.84 -6.02 15.74
C LYS A 199 -13.34 -6.21 15.50
N GLY A 200 -12.76 -5.51 14.52
CA GLY A 200 -11.36 -5.68 14.11
C GLY A 200 -11.09 -6.98 13.35
N ASP A 201 -12.11 -7.56 12.74
CA ASP A 201 -12.07 -8.82 11.97
C ASP A 201 -11.96 -8.61 10.47
N ALA A 202 -11.80 -7.37 10.04
CA ALA A 202 -11.73 -6.94 8.64
C ALA A 202 -12.99 -7.30 7.81
N GLN A 203 -14.14 -7.53 8.44
CA GLN A 203 -15.30 -8.07 7.72
C GLN A 203 -15.83 -7.09 6.66
N ARG A 204 -15.87 -5.79 6.97
CA ARG A 204 -16.36 -4.78 6.01
C ARG A 204 -15.46 -4.64 4.79
N ILE A 205 -14.15 -4.61 5.01
CA ILE A 205 -13.20 -4.54 3.88
C ILE A 205 -13.20 -5.83 3.04
N LYS A 206 -13.40 -7.00 3.64
CA LYS A 206 -13.59 -8.25 2.91
C LYS A 206 -14.86 -8.22 2.04
N ASN A 207 -15.96 -7.69 2.57
CA ASN A 207 -17.20 -7.53 1.83
C ASN A 207 -17.04 -6.55 0.67
N TYR A 208 -16.37 -5.42 0.90
CA TYR A 208 -16.02 -4.44 -0.12
C TYR A 208 -15.21 -5.08 -1.25
N MET A 209 -14.13 -5.77 -0.94
CA MET A 209 -13.29 -6.44 -1.93
C MET A 209 -14.08 -7.48 -2.74
N LYS A 210 -14.90 -8.29 -2.07
CA LYS A 210 -15.75 -9.29 -2.72
C LYS A 210 -16.73 -8.64 -3.69
N ALA A 211 -17.32 -7.50 -3.33
CA ALA A 211 -18.21 -6.74 -4.21
C ALA A 211 -17.48 -6.22 -5.45
N ILE A 212 -16.30 -5.61 -5.27
CA ILE A 212 -15.46 -5.15 -6.40
C ILE A 212 -15.12 -6.32 -7.34
N GLN A 213 -14.71 -7.46 -6.81
CA GLN A 213 -14.42 -8.67 -7.59
C GLN A 213 -15.63 -9.19 -8.38
N SER A 214 -16.81 -9.02 -7.82
CA SER A 214 -18.07 -9.41 -8.48
C SER A 214 -18.55 -8.37 -9.50
N GLY A 215 -17.78 -7.31 -9.76
CA GLY A 215 -18.11 -6.27 -10.74
C GLY A 215 -19.01 -5.14 -10.21
N THR A 216 -19.26 -5.08 -8.90
CA THR A 216 -19.96 -3.95 -8.28
C THR A 216 -19.15 -2.66 -8.49
N SER A 217 -19.83 -1.56 -8.80
CA SER A 217 -19.15 -0.27 -8.95
C SER A 217 -18.50 0.16 -7.63
N GLU A 218 -17.38 0.91 -7.73
CA GLU A 218 -16.66 1.41 -6.56
C GLU A 218 -17.59 2.16 -5.58
N LYS A 219 -18.42 3.05 -6.11
CA LYS A 219 -19.37 3.84 -5.31
C LYS A 219 -20.37 2.97 -4.53
N GLU A 220 -20.86 1.90 -5.14
CA GLU A 220 -21.78 0.99 -4.45
C GLU A 220 -21.03 0.09 -3.45
N ALA A 221 -19.83 -0.35 -3.79
CA ALA A 221 -19.01 -1.16 -2.89
C ALA A 221 -18.59 -0.38 -1.63
N GLN A 222 -18.32 0.92 -1.74
CA GLN A 222 -17.99 1.78 -0.58
C GLN A 222 -19.11 1.83 0.46
N LYS A 223 -20.37 1.64 0.08
CA LYS A 223 -21.48 1.56 1.04
C LYS A 223 -21.31 0.41 2.05
N LEU A 224 -20.60 -0.65 1.67
CA LEU A 224 -20.25 -1.76 2.57
C LEU A 224 -19.22 -1.35 3.62
N LEU A 225 -18.33 -0.40 3.29
CA LEU A 225 -17.39 0.17 4.25
C LEU A 225 -18.08 1.15 5.21
N LEU A 226 -19.05 1.90 4.70
CA LEU A 226 -19.84 2.81 5.51
C LEU A 226 -20.74 2.03 6.50
N ASP A 227 -21.34 0.94 6.08
CA ASP A 227 -22.21 0.08 6.91
C ASP A 227 -23.30 0.90 7.64
N GLY A 228 -23.98 1.74 6.88
CA GLY A 228 -25.05 2.63 7.37
C GLY A 228 -24.58 3.95 7.99
N ARG A 229 -23.28 4.16 8.18
CA ARG A 229 -22.70 5.44 8.63
C ARG A 229 -22.64 6.45 7.48
N THR A 230 -22.69 7.73 7.81
CA THR A 230 -22.25 8.79 6.88
C THR A 230 -20.71 8.81 6.81
N TYR A 231 -20.15 9.51 5.82
CA TYR A 231 -18.69 9.73 5.76
C TYR A 231 -18.17 10.53 6.97
N GLU A 232 -18.96 11.48 7.47
CA GLU A 232 -18.62 12.28 8.65
C GLU A 232 -18.60 11.42 9.94
N GLU A 233 -19.54 10.50 10.08
CA GLU A 233 -19.56 9.55 11.21
C GLU A 233 -18.37 8.60 11.17
N LEU A 234 -18.06 8.07 9.99
CA LEU A 234 -16.89 7.22 9.80
C LEU A 234 -15.59 8.00 10.04
N ALA A 235 -15.48 9.24 9.55
CA ALA A 235 -14.34 10.10 9.78
C ALA A 235 -14.08 10.31 11.28
N LYS A 236 -15.13 10.66 12.04
CA LYS A 236 -15.04 10.83 13.50
C LYS A 236 -14.62 9.54 14.22
N GLU A 237 -15.09 8.39 13.76
CA GLU A 237 -14.68 7.10 14.32
C GLU A 237 -13.20 6.83 14.05
N ILE A 238 -12.72 7.05 12.84
CA ILE A 238 -11.30 6.92 12.46
C ILE A 238 -10.44 7.84 13.31
N GLU A 239 -10.81 9.12 13.44
CA GLU A 239 -10.12 10.10 14.28
C GLU A 239 -10.02 9.65 15.74
N GLN A 240 -11.12 9.15 16.30
CA GLN A 240 -11.15 8.68 17.68
C GLN A 240 -10.27 7.45 17.90
N LYS A 241 -10.29 6.49 16.96
CA LYS A 241 -9.47 5.27 17.05
C LYS A 241 -7.98 5.60 16.95
N TRP A 242 -7.58 6.47 16.00
CA TRP A 242 -6.18 6.88 15.84
C TRP A 242 -5.68 7.78 16.96
N ARG A 243 -6.53 8.65 17.50
CA ARG A 243 -6.17 9.47 18.69
C ARG A 243 -5.77 8.60 19.88
N LYS A 244 -6.44 7.46 20.09
CA LYS A 244 -6.06 6.48 21.14
C LYS A 244 -4.72 5.79 20.84
N ALA A 245 -4.28 5.81 19.59
CA ALA A 245 -2.99 5.28 19.15
C ALA A 245 -1.89 6.37 19.05
N GLY A 246 -2.19 7.61 19.46
CA GLY A 246 -1.23 8.72 19.48
C GLY A 246 -1.19 9.55 18.20
N VAL A 247 -2.11 9.34 17.25
CA VAL A 247 -2.17 10.12 16.00
C VAL A 247 -3.47 10.91 15.94
N LYS A 248 -3.36 12.24 15.82
CA LYS A 248 -4.51 13.15 15.65
C LYS A 248 -4.70 13.47 14.17
N ILE A 249 -5.63 12.81 13.56
CA ILE A 249 -6.11 13.15 12.21
C ILE A 249 -7.27 14.13 12.38
N ARG A 250 -7.37 15.14 11.53
CA ARG A 250 -8.54 16.04 11.42
C ARG A 250 -9.01 16.03 9.98
N PHE A 251 -10.10 15.34 9.71
CA PHE A 251 -10.74 15.40 8.40
C PHE A 251 -11.43 16.76 8.22
N ARG A 252 -11.21 17.39 7.06
CA ARG A 252 -11.96 18.59 6.68
C ARG A 252 -13.44 18.27 6.54
N ALA A 253 -14.29 19.20 6.94
CA ALA A 253 -15.72 19.06 6.70
C ALA A 253 -15.99 18.96 5.19
N SER A 254 -16.98 18.15 4.83
CA SER A 254 -17.47 18.09 3.44
C SER A 254 -18.08 19.49 3.10
N SER A 255 -17.58 20.10 2.03
CA SER A 255 -18.09 21.38 1.52
C SER A 255 -19.41 21.19 0.77
#